data_81455f21973206038fd0ab10e2fa9ce0
#
_entry.id   81455f21973206038fd0ab10e2fa9ce0
#
_cell.length_a   1.000
_cell.length_b   1.000
_cell.length_c   1.000
_cell.angle_alpha   90.00
_cell.angle_beta   90.00
_cell.angle_gamma   90.00
#
_symmetry.space_group_name_H-M   'P 1'
#
loop_
_entity.id
_entity.type
_entity.pdbx_description
1 polymer ?
#
loop_
_entity_poly.entity_id
_entity_poly.type
_entity_poly.pdbx_seq_one_letter_code
_entity_poly.pdbx_strand_id
1 'polypeptide(L)'
;NTRAHNSILVNGMTQKIGTEGYGWIPRWYEGEKIAYMVGDASNAYGKVTSPLWLKRGELSGTQYTPEKGWDENKLKMFRRHIIQLGNTGVYVIYDELEGKEAVTWSYLLHTVELPMEMQELPDEVKVTGKNKDEGISVAHLFSSAKTEQAIVDTFFCAPTNWKNVTNAQGKAVKYPNHWHFSSTTIPCKTARFLTVMDTHGNNRADMKVVRQGNTVQVGDWIITCNLTEKGKAAISVTHQAEKVSLKYDAGKKEGATIITDQVQGKQ
;
A
#
# COMPACT_ATOMS: atom_id res chain seq x y z
N ASN A 1 -1.67 13.18 6.73
CA ASN A 1 -0.42 13.14 5.97
C ASN A 1 -0.19 11.70 5.49
N THR A 2 0.16 11.53 4.21
CA THR A 2 0.37 10.21 3.57
C THR A 2 1.39 9.35 4.32
N ARG A 3 2.36 9.95 4.98
CA ARG A 3 3.37 9.25 5.80
C ARG A 3 2.79 8.47 6.97
N ALA A 4 1.56 8.72 7.36
CA ALA A 4 0.86 8.00 8.44
C ALA A 4 -0.18 6.99 7.90
N HIS A 5 -0.08 6.59 6.65
CA HIS A 5 -1.01 5.65 6.00
C HIS A 5 -0.27 4.61 5.17
N ASN A 6 -0.87 3.44 4.99
CA ASN A 6 -0.36 2.36 4.16
C ASN A 6 -0.46 2.73 2.67
N SER A 7 0.47 3.56 2.21
CA SER A 7 0.48 4.16 0.87
C SER A 7 1.89 4.22 0.29
N ILE A 8 2.07 5.02 -0.75
CA ILE A 8 3.36 5.25 -1.41
C ILE A 8 3.79 6.70 -1.20
N LEU A 9 5.08 6.96 -0.99
CA LEU A 9 5.67 8.29 -1.16
C LEU A 9 6.48 8.33 -2.45
N VAL A 10 6.54 9.51 -3.06
CA VAL A 10 7.31 9.78 -4.29
C VAL A 10 8.35 10.84 -3.97
N ASN A 11 9.65 10.49 -3.91
CA ASN A 11 10.71 11.36 -3.36
C ASN A 11 10.35 11.92 -1.97
N GLY A 12 9.71 11.10 -1.11
CA GLY A 12 9.18 11.57 0.17
C GLY A 12 7.96 12.49 0.08
N MET A 13 7.48 12.82 -1.14
CA MET A 13 6.30 13.65 -1.37
C MET A 13 5.03 12.95 -0.95
N THR A 14 4.15 13.73 -0.34
CA THR A 14 2.84 13.29 0.16
C THR A 14 1.70 13.67 -0.80
N GLN A 15 0.53 13.11 -0.56
CA GLN A 15 -0.68 13.53 -1.26
C GLN A 15 -1.06 14.98 -0.87
N LYS A 16 -1.64 15.71 -1.80
CA LYS A 16 -2.18 17.06 -1.60
C LYS A 16 -3.25 17.08 -0.52
N ILE A 17 -3.48 18.24 0.04
CA ILE A 17 -4.55 18.48 1.00
C ILE A 17 -5.68 19.24 0.30
N GLY A 18 -6.91 18.80 0.55
CA GLY A 18 -8.10 19.40 -0.04
C GLY A 18 -8.52 18.77 -1.36
N THR A 19 -9.42 19.42 -2.07
CA THR A 19 -10.06 18.92 -3.29
C THR A 19 -9.14 18.85 -4.51
N GLU A 20 -7.98 19.48 -4.44
CA GLU A 20 -6.98 19.46 -5.52
C GLU A 20 -6.24 18.12 -5.62
N GLY A 21 -6.17 17.37 -4.51
CA GLY A 21 -5.58 16.04 -4.45
C GLY A 21 -6.70 15.01 -4.46
N TYR A 22 -6.99 14.41 -5.61
CA TYR A 22 -8.05 13.44 -5.74
C TYR A 22 -7.57 12.13 -6.35
N GLY A 23 -8.26 11.07 -5.99
CA GLY A 23 -8.17 9.76 -6.59
C GLY A 23 -9.58 9.24 -6.87
N TRP A 24 -9.66 8.15 -7.61
CA TRP A 24 -10.92 7.49 -7.91
C TRP A 24 -10.74 5.98 -7.93
N ILE A 25 -11.86 5.26 -7.97
CA ILE A 25 -11.91 3.80 -8.10
C ILE A 25 -12.44 3.49 -9.50
N PRO A 26 -11.56 3.31 -10.53
CA PRO A 26 -12.00 3.07 -11.91
C PRO A 26 -12.67 1.70 -12.09
N ARG A 27 -12.38 0.74 -11.20
CA ARG A 27 -12.93 -0.61 -11.25
C ARG A 27 -13.06 -1.20 -9.87
N TRP A 28 -14.13 -1.95 -9.70
CA TRP A 28 -14.34 -2.82 -8.55
C TRP A 28 -15.20 -4.02 -8.94
N TYR A 29 -15.05 -5.10 -8.22
CA TYR A 29 -15.81 -6.33 -8.39
C TYR A 29 -15.95 -7.01 -7.02
N GLU A 30 -17.14 -7.51 -6.72
CA GLU A 30 -17.42 -8.28 -5.53
C GLU A 30 -18.06 -9.61 -5.96
N GLY A 31 -17.35 -10.71 -5.72
CA GLY A 31 -17.78 -12.07 -6.02
C GLY A 31 -17.68 -12.97 -4.79
N GLU A 32 -18.06 -14.24 -4.95
CA GLU A 32 -18.01 -15.21 -3.85
C GLU A 32 -16.58 -15.56 -3.41
N LYS A 33 -15.66 -15.61 -4.37
CA LYS A 33 -14.28 -16.08 -4.15
C LYS A 33 -13.23 -15.01 -4.37
N ILE A 34 -13.55 -13.95 -5.09
CA ILE A 34 -12.66 -12.83 -5.32
C ILE A 34 -13.43 -11.53 -5.09
N ALA A 35 -12.88 -10.64 -4.27
CA ALA A 35 -13.22 -9.22 -4.33
C ALA A 35 -12.02 -8.45 -4.89
N TYR A 36 -12.27 -7.47 -5.75
CA TYR A 36 -11.23 -6.74 -6.46
C TYR A 36 -11.56 -5.25 -6.56
N MET A 37 -10.56 -4.42 -6.36
CA MET A 37 -10.65 -2.97 -6.49
C MET A 37 -9.37 -2.41 -7.07
N VAL A 38 -9.48 -1.39 -7.94
CA VAL A 38 -8.36 -0.54 -8.36
C VAL A 38 -8.60 0.86 -7.85
N GLY A 39 -7.65 1.38 -7.08
CA GLY A 39 -7.56 2.80 -6.75
C GLY A 39 -6.56 3.48 -7.66
N ASP A 40 -6.94 4.59 -8.29
CA ASP A 40 -6.05 5.45 -9.08
C ASP A 40 -5.82 6.76 -8.32
N ALA A 41 -4.58 6.99 -7.88
CA ALA A 41 -4.14 8.16 -7.13
C ALA A 41 -3.16 9.04 -7.93
N SER A 42 -3.17 8.94 -9.27
CA SER A 42 -2.23 9.64 -10.15
C SER A 42 -2.29 11.17 -10.00
N ASN A 43 -3.44 11.73 -9.61
CA ASN A 43 -3.61 13.17 -9.38
C ASN A 43 -3.57 13.58 -7.89
N ALA A 44 -3.31 12.62 -7.00
CA ALA A 44 -3.38 12.90 -5.58
C ALA A 44 -2.14 13.64 -5.04
N TYR A 45 -0.99 13.58 -5.72
CA TYR A 45 0.28 14.10 -5.23
C TYR A 45 0.58 15.52 -5.72
N GLY A 46 1.36 16.26 -4.94
CA GLY A 46 1.88 17.56 -5.31
C GLY A 46 1.85 18.59 -4.18
N LYS A 47 2.24 19.83 -4.52
CA LYS A 47 2.23 20.95 -3.58
C LYS A 47 0.81 21.39 -3.24
N VAL A 48 0.66 21.98 -2.08
CA VAL A 48 -0.61 22.62 -1.66
C VAL A 48 -0.67 24.02 -2.31
N THR A 49 -1.69 24.27 -3.10
CA THR A 49 -1.90 25.54 -3.82
C THR A 49 -3.17 26.27 -3.40
N SER A 50 -4.11 25.59 -2.75
CA SER A 50 -5.36 26.18 -2.26
C SER A 50 -5.12 27.25 -1.21
N PRO A 51 -5.60 28.51 -1.42
CA PRO A 51 -5.46 29.59 -0.45
C PRO A 51 -6.05 29.26 0.92
N LEU A 52 -7.16 28.52 0.94
CA LEU A 52 -7.80 28.07 2.17
C LEU A 52 -6.87 27.19 3.01
N TRP A 53 -6.23 26.20 2.37
CA TRP A 53 -5.34 25.28 3.08
C TRP A 53 -4.01 25.91 3.45
N LEU A 54 -3.47 26.79 2.61
CA LEU A 54 -2.29 27.60 2.95
C LEU A 54 -2.55 28.46 4.20
N LYS A 55 -3.71 29.12 4.25
CA LYS A 55 -4.10 29.92 5.42
C LYS A 55 -4.31 29.07 6.68
N ARG A 56 -4.96 27.92 6.55
CA ARG A 56 -5.11 26.98 7.68
C ARG A 56 -3.77 26.44 8.16
N GLY A 57 -2.85 26.16 7.23
CA GLY A 57 -1.48 25.78 7.55
C GLY A 57 -0.79 26.84 8.37
N GLU A 58 -0.81 28.09 7.91
CA GLU A 58 -0.25 29.22 8.63
C GLU A 58 -0.80 29.32 10.07
N LEU A 59 -2.12 29.28 10.24
CA LEU A 59 -2.80 29.37 11.54
C LEU A 59 -2.45 28.20 12.48
N SER A 60 -2.19 27.02 11.93
CA SER A 60 -1.82 25.82 12.70
C SER A 60 -0.31 25.62 12.87
N GLY A 61 0.51 26.53 12.32
CA GLY A 61 1.97 26.40 12.30
C GLY A 61 2.47 25.26 11.39
N THR A 62 1.61 24.75 10.48
CA THR A 62 1.99 23.75 9.49
C THR A 62 2.63 24.39 8.27
N GLN A 63 3.79 23.93 7.88
CA GLN A 63 4.45 24.41 6.66
C GLN A 63 4.32 23.38 5.54
N TYR A 64 3.78 23.81 4.40
CA TYR A 64 3.63 22.97 3.20
C TYR A 64 4.82 23.21 2.27
N THR A 65 5.99 22.69 2.63
CA THR A 65 7.24 22.86 1.90
C THR A 65 7.73 21.54 1.29
N PRO A 66 8.63 21.58 0.29
CA PRO A 66 9.20 20.37 -0.30
C PRO A 66 9.85 19.45 0.74
N GLU A 67 10.57 19.99 1.70
CA GLU A 67 11.28 19.24 2.77
C GLU A 67 10.29 18.49 3.67
N LYS A 68 9.05 18.97 3.74
CA LYS A 68 7.95 18.32 4.47
C LYS A 68 7.04 17.46 3.60
N GLY A 69 7.41 17.26 2.34
CA GLY A 69 6.74 16.33 1.43
C GLY A 69 5.65 16.96 0.55
N TRP A 70 5.67 18.28 0.31
CA TRP A 70 4.76 18.96 -0.61
C TRP A 70 5.54 19.72 -1.69
N ASP A 71 5.84 19.03 -2.78
CA ASP A 71 6.61 19.54 -3.91
C ASP A 71 5.82 19.41 -5.22
N GLU A 72 6.40 19.83 -6.33
CA GLU A 72 5.84 19.63 -7.67
C GLU A 72 5.56 18.14 -7.93
N ASN A 73 4.44 17.87 -8.57
CA ASN A 73 4.03 16.50 -8.85
C ASN A 73 4.92 15.83 -9.89
N LYS A 74 5.79 14.94 -9.44
CA LYS A 74 6.65 14.09 -10.26
C LYS A 74 5.99 12.75 -10.64
N LEU A 75 4.80 12.50 -10.12
CA LEU A 75 4.02 11.29 -10.41
C LEU A 75 3.33 11.43 -11.78
N LYS A 76 3.45 10.39 -12.60
CA LYS A 76 2.69 10.21 -13.83
C LYS A 76 1.52 9.26 -13.60
N MET A 77 1.75 8.18 -12.87
CA MET A 77 0.72 7.19 -12.58
C MET A 77 0.98 6.51 -11.23
N PHE A 78 -0.09 6.33 -10.47
CA PHE A 78 -0.15 5.44 -9.32
C PHE A 78 -1.50 4.73 -9.31
N ARG A 79 -1.48 3.43 -9.56
CA ARG A 79 -2.62 2.53 -9.39
C ARG A 79 -2.30 1.45 -8.40
N ARG A 80 -3.22 1.22 -7.48
CA ARG A 80 -3.16 0.14 -6.50
C ARG A 80 -4.31 -0.83 -6.76
N HIS A 81 -3.96 -2.05 -7.06
CA HIS A 81 -4.87 -3.17 -7.18
C HIS A 81 -4.95 -3.86 -5.84
N ILE A 82 -6.15 -4.06 -5.31
CA ILE A 82 -6.40 -4.80 -4.08
C ILE A 82 -7.31 -5.97 -4.43
N ILE A 83 -6.87 -7.18 -4.11
CA ILE A 83 -7.57 -8.42 -4.39
C ILE A 83 -7.70 -9.18 -3.08
N GLN A 84 -8.92 -9.47 -2.65
CA GLN A 84 -9.19 -10.36 -1.53
C GLN A 84 -9.39 -11.78 -2.07
N LEU A 85 -8.74 -12.75 -1.46
CA LEU A 85 -8.78 -14.15 -1.85
C LEU A 85 -9.77 -14.92 -0.98
N GLY A 86 -11.01 -15.00 -1.41
CA GLY A 86 -12.09 -15.66 -0.66
C GLY A 86 -12.22 -15.11 0.76
N ASN A 87 -12.61 -16.00 1.68
CA ASN A 87 -12.72 -15.69 3.10
C ASN A 87 -11.47 -16.12 3.89
N THR A 88 -10.31 -16.12 3.23
CA THR A 88 -9.05 -16.62 3.83
C THR A 88 -8.36 -15.61 4.75
N GLY A 89 -8.73 -14.33 4.69
CA GLY A 89 -7.99 -13.24 5.32
C GLY A 89 -6.76 -12.82 4.51
N VAL A 90 -6.56 -13.35 3.31
CA VAL A 90 -5.43 -13.01 2.44
C VAL A 90 -5.81 -11.93 1.45
N TYR A 91 -4.98 -10.90 1.38
CA TYR A 91 -5.08 -9.80 0.43
C TYR A 91 -3.84 -9.75 -0.44
N VAL A 92 -4.04 -9.57 -1.74
CA VAL A 92 -2.97 -9.29 -2.70
C VAL A 92 -3.05 -7.83 -3.09
N ILE A 93 -1.98 -7.08 -2.87
CA ILE A 93 -1.88 -5.67 -3.23
C ILE A 93 -0.80 -5.56 -4.30
N TYR A 94 -1.15 -5.00 -5.45
CA TYR A 94 -0.21 -4.78 -6.54
C TYR A 94 -0.20 -3.31 -6.92
N ASP A 95 0.96 -2.66 -6.76
CA ASP A 95 1.14 -1.25 -7.09
C ASP A 95 1.82 -1.10 -8.45
N GLU A 96 1.20 -0.28 -9.30
CA GLU A 96 1.67 0.12 -10.61
C GLU A 96 2.05 1.60 -10.55
N LEU A 97 3.36 1.88 -10.63
CA LEU A 97 3.92 3.21 -10.42
C LEU A 97 4.73 3.68 -11.62
N GLU A 98 4.51 4.92 -12.05
CA GLU A 98 5.29 5.58 -13.09
C GLU A 98 5.52 7.05 -12.74
N GLY A 99 6.79 7.46 -12.75
CA GLY A 99 7.22 8.85 -12.58
C GLY A 99 7.37 9.56 -13.92
N LYS A 100 7.32 10.89 -13.90
CA LYS A 100 7.70 11.74 -15.04
C LYS A 100 9.20 11.64 -15.32
N GLU A 101 9.97 11.42 -14.26
CA GLU A 101 11.41 11.20 -14.22
C GLU A 101 11.76 10.04 -13.27
N ALA A 102 13.03 9.72 -13.09
CA ALA A 102 13.48 8.78 -12.07
C ALA A 102 13.27 9.38 -10.68
N VAL A 103 12.58 8.66 -9.81
CA VAL A 103 12.24 9.06 -8.43
C VAL A 103 12.41 7.87 -7.49
N THR A 104 12.52 8.13 -6.19
CA THR A 104 12.41 7.09 -5.19
C THR A 104 10.95 6.83 -4.85
N TRP A 105 10.60 5.56 -4.64
CA TRP A 105 9.27 5.11 -4.26
C TRP A 105 9.37 4.48 -2.87
N SER A 106 8.63 5.01 -1.90
CA SER A 106 8.60 4.41 -0.56
C SER A 106 7.24 3.76 -0.32
N TYR A 107 7.24 2.43 -0.26
CA TYR A 107 6.09 1.65 0.19
C TYR A 107 6.00 1.70 1.72
N LEU A 108 4.82 1.98 2.27
CA LEU A 108 4.62 2.19 3.69
C LEU A 108 3.64 1.18 4.28
N LEU A 109 3.98 0.65 5.47
CA LEU A 109 3.06 -0.06 6.35
C LEU A 109 3.13 0.52 7.76
N HIS A 110 2.03 0.42 8.48
CA HIS A 110 1.89 0.97 9.82
C HIS A 110 1.18 0.00 10.75
N THR A 111 1.62 0.00 12.01
CA THR A 111 0.89 -0.58 13.12
C THR A 111 0.75 0.44 14.24
N VAL A 112 -0.23 0.22 15.12
CA VAL A 112 -0.47 1.06 16.28
C VAL A 112 -0.15 0.26 17.54
N GLU A 113 0.54 0.91 18.49
CA GLU A 113 0.83 0.40 19.83
C GLU A 113 1.92 -0.67 19.92
N LEU A 114 1.85 -1.75 19.14
CA LEU A 114 2.84 -2.83 19.20
C LEU A 114 3.90 -2.68 18.11
N PRO A 115 5.15 -3.03 18.42
CA PRO A 115 6.25 -3.00 17.44
C PRO A 115 5.96 -3.86 16.21
N MET A 116 6.51 -3.43 15.07
CA MET A 116 6.59 -4.25 13.88
C MET A 116 7.89 -5.06 13.91
N GLU A 117 7.83 -6.27 13.39
CA GLU A 117 8.98 -7.13 13.14
C GLU A 117 9.25 -7.21 11.64
N MET A 118 10.51 -7.18 11.24
CA MET A 118 10.92 -7.27 9.84
C MET A 118 11.98 -8.36 9.67
N GLN A 119 11.86 -9.11 8.58
CA GLN A 119 12.87 -10.06 8.12
C GLN A 119 13.15 -9.81 6.64
N GLU A 120 14.40 -9.50 6.33
CA GLU A 120 14.87 -9.41 4.94
C GLU A 120 15.29 -10.79 4.45
N LEU A 121 14.74 -11.20 3.31
CA LEU A 121 15.05 -12.42 2.60
C LEU A 121 15.60 -12.08 1.21
N PRO A 122 16.23 -12.98 0.48
CA PRO A 122 16.92 -12.64 -0.78
C PRO A 122 16.04 -11.92 -1.82
N ASP A 123 14.75 -12.25 -1.88
CA ASP A 123 13.84 -11.75 -2.90
C ASP A 123 12.55 -11.15 -2.30
N GLU A 124 12.46 -11.02 -0.99
CA GLU A 124 11.30 -10.46 -0.31
C GLU A 124 11.66 -9.80 1.02
N VAL A 125 10.76 -8.97 1.49
CA VAL A 125 10.76 -8.46 2.87
C VAL A 125 9.48 -8.94 3.55
N LYS A 126 9.63 -9.70 4.63
CA LYS A 126 8.50 -10.12 5.48
C LYS A 126 8.34 -9.11 6.62
N VAL A 127 7.14 -8.55 6.77
CA VAL A 127 6.80 -7.61 7.84
C VAL A 127 5.65 -8.18 8.64
N THR A 128 5.82 -8.29 9.95
CA THR A 128 4.78 -8.78 10.86
C THR A 128 4.35 -7.67 11.80
N GLY A 129 3.05 -7.40 11.84
CA GLY A 129 2.41 -6.51 12.79
C GLY A 129 1.39 -7.26 13.64
N LYS A 130 1.28 -6.87 14.91
CA LYS A 130 0.30 -7.43 15.85
C LYS A 130 -0.48 -6.29 16.49
N ASN A 131 -1.69 -6.58 16.94
CA ASN A 131 -2.47 -5.68 17.77
C ASN A 131 -2.71 -6.29 19.15
N LYS A 132 -3.26 -5.50 20.08
CA LYS A 132 -3.56 -5.95 21.45
C LYS A 132 -4.67 -7.00 21.52
N ASP A 133 -5.53 -7.06 20.51
CA ASP A 133 -6.65 -7.99 20.42
C ASP A 133 -6.26 -9.29 19.70
N GLU A 134 -4.95 -9.60 19.72
CA GLU A 134 -4.38 -10.83 19.16
C GLU A 134 -4.51 -10.95 17.62
N GLY A 135 -4.86 -9.88 16.93
CA GLY A 135 -4.82 -9.83 15.46
C GLY A 135 -3.39 -9.78 14.97
N ILE A 136 -3.10 -10.56 13.95
CA ILE A 136 -1.80 -10.68 13.30
C ILE A 136 -1.95 -10.29 11.83
N SER A 137 -1.00 -9.52 11.31
CA SER A 137 -0.87 -9.21 9.88
C SER A 137 0.55 -9.51 9.45
N VAL A 138 0.69 -10.38 8.47
CA VAL A 138 1.98 -10.77 7.89
C VAL A 138 2.00 -10.33 6.43
N ALA A 139 2.85 -9.38 6.09
CA ALA A 139 3.02 -8.88 4.74
C ALA A 139 4.30 -9.44 4.12
N HIS A 140 4.18 -10.12 2.99
CA HIS A 140 5.27 -10.55 2.12
C HIS A 140 5.38 -9.55 0.98
N LEU A 141 6.38 -8.68 1.03
CA LEU A 141 6.60 -7.59 0.08
C LEU A 141 7.68 -7.96 -0.95
N PHE A 142 7.34 -7.83 -2.21
CA PHE A 142 8.22 -8.01 -3.36
C PHE A 142 8.30 -6.70 -4.16
N SER A 143 9.47 -6.36 -4.66
CA SER A 143 9.70 -5.15 -5.44
C SER A 143 10.36 -5.45 -6.78
N SER A 144 10.07 -4.63 -7.80
CA SER A 144 10.74 -4.68 -9.10
C SER A 144 12.12 -4.03 -9.10
N ALA A 145 12.44 -3.22 -8.10
CA ALA A 145 13.70 -2.52 -7.92
C ALA A 145 14.32 -2.87 -6.56
N LYS A 146 15.63 -2.68 -6.45
CA LYS A 146 16.31 -2.79 -5.15
C LYS A 146 15.76 -1.75 -4.19
N THR A 147 15.51 -2.15 -2.95
CA THR A 147 14.96 -1.31 -1.89
C THR A 147 15.83 -1.31 -0.64
N GLU A 148 15.75 -0.22 0.11
CA GLU A 148 16.25 -0.11 1.47
C GLU A 148 15.07 -0.07 2.43
N GLN A 149 15.20 -0.75 3.57
CA GLN A 149 14.14 -0.89 4.55
C GLN A 149 14.45 -0.10 5.82
N ALA A 150 13.39 0.40 6.45
CA ALA A 150 13.49 1.00 7.77
C ALA A 150 12.21 0.76 8.58
N ILE A 151 12.36 0.59 9.89
CA ILE A 151 11.27 0.65 10.86
C ILE A 151 11.58 1.76 11.86
N VAL A 152 10.62 2.66 12.07
CA VAL A 152 10.71 3.74 13.04
C VAL A 152 9.43 3.82 13.87
N ASP A 153 9.53 4.28 15.10
CA ASP A 153 8.41 4.41 16.04
C ASP A 153 7.98 5.87 16.30
N THR A 154 8.47 6.79 15.47
CA THR A 154 8.23 8.22 15.62
C THR A 154 7.58 8.82 14.39
N PHE A 155 6.71 9.81 14.58
CA PHE A 155 6.17 10.58 13.48
C PHE A 155 7.24 11.51 12.88
N PHE A 156 7.31 11.57 11.57
CA PHE A 156 8.22 12.45 10.81
C PHE A 156 7.90 13.95 11.00
N CYS A 157 6.68 14.27 11.37
CA CYS A 157 6.25 15.59 11.81
C CYS A 157 5.21 15.42 12.91
N ALA A 158 5.55 15.82 14.11
CA ALA A 158 4.57 15.91 15.19
C ALA A 158 3.50 16.94 14.77
N PRO A 159 2.21 16.62 14.87
CA PRO A 159 1.17 17.64 14.78
C PRO A 159 1.42 18.67 15.88
N THR A 160 1.34 19.95 15.54
CA THR A 160 1.66 21.05 16.46
C THR A 160 0.83 21.05 17.74
N ASN A 161 -0.31 20.39 17.75
CA ASN A 161 -1.26 20.33 18.86
C ASN A 161 -1.17 19.04 19.72
N TRP A 162 -0.32 18.08 19.39
CA TRP A 162 -0.25 16.80 20.13
C TRP A 162 0.36 16.94 21.53
N LYS A 163 1.27 17.90 21.69
CA LYS A 163 1.95 18.12 22.98
C LYS A 163 1.01 18.58 24.09
N ASN A 164 -0.16 19.09 23.76
CA ASN A 164 -1.07 19.74 24.69
C ASN A 164 -2.48 19.11 24.71
N VAL A 165 -2.62 17.86 24.24
CA VAL A 165 -3.92 17.19 24.31
C VAL A 165 -4.17 16.74 25.75
N THR A 166 -5.25 17.22 26.31
CA THR A 166 -5.74 16.81 27.62
C THR A 166 -7.13 16.19 27.48
N ASN A 167 -7.46 15.24 28.34
CA ASN A 167 -8.81 14.71 28.43
C ASN A 167 -9.76 15.74 29.08
N ALA A 168 -11.05 15.38 29.21
CA ALA A 168 -12.06 16.25 29.82
C ALA A 168 -11.74 16.65 31.29
N GLN A 169 -10.87 15.92 31.97
CA GLN A 169 -10.40 16.20 33.33
C GLN A 169 -9.09 17.01 33.35
N GLY A 170 -8.64 17.53 32.22
CA GLY A 170 -7.40 18.33 32.09
C GLY A 170 -6.11 17.52 32.24
N LYS A 171 -6.17 16.18 32.27
CA LYS A 171 -4.99 15.31 32.34
C LYS A 171 -4.39 15.09 30.97
N ALA A 172 -3.06 15.18 30.86
CA ALA A 172 -2.35 14.91 29.60
C ALA A 172 -2.66 13.49 29.09
N VAL A 173 -3.01 13.40 27.82
CA VAL A 173 -3.27 12.12 27.15
C VAL A 173 -1.98 11.65 26.49
N LYS A 174 -1.54 10.44 26.84
CA LYS A 174 -0.43 9.77 26.16
C LYS A 174 -1.01 8.89 25.06
N TYR A 175 -0.72 9.25 23.80
CA TYR A 175 -1.05 8.40 22.67
C TYR A 175 -0.02 7.29 22.49
N PRO A 176 -0.41 6.10 22.04
CA PRO A 176 0.52 5.03 21.70
C PRO A 176 1.41 5.44 20.53
N ASN A 177 2.60 4.88 20.48
CA ASN A 177 3.48 5.03 19.32
C ASN A 177 2.84 4.38 18.10
N HIS A 178 3.06 5.00 16.93
CA HIS A 178 2.82 4.38 15.64
C HIS A 178 4.14 3.88 15.10
N TRP A 179 4.17 2.62 14.73
CA TRP A 179 5.30 2.00 14.08
C TRP A 179 5.15 2.15 12.57
N HIS A 180 6.22 2.56 11.91
CA HIS A 180 6.25 2.83 10.48
C HIS A 180 7.33 1.96 9.84
N PHE A 181 6.91 1.07 8.96
CA PHE A 181 7.78 0.39 8.04
C PHE A 181 7.83 1.17 6.72
N SER A 182 9.01 1.29 6.15
CA SER A 182 9.21 1.78 4.79
C SER A 182 10.14 0.87 4.00
N SER A 183 9.80 0.63 2.73
CA SER A 183 10.67 0.01 1.73
C SER A 183 10.83 0.98 0.58
N THR A 184 12.03 1.57 0.46
CA THR A 184 12.31 2.69 -0.46
C THR A 184 13.23 2.23 -1.57
N THR A 185 12.81 2.42 -2.84
CA THR A 185 13.61 2.05 -4.01
C THR A 185 14.80 2.99 -4.22
N ILE A 186 15.85 2.51 -4.87
CA ILE A 186 16.76 3.40 -5.58
C ILE A 186 15.97 4.21 -6.64
N PRO A 187 16.48 5.38 -7.10
CA PRO A 187 15.77 6.16 -8.11
C PRO A 187 15.49 5.37 -9.38
N CYS A 188 14.21 5.24 -9.75
CA CYS A 188 13.77 4.58 -10.98
C CYS A 188 12.50 5.25 -11.52
N LYS A 189 12.29 5.16 -12.84
CA LYS A 189 11.13 5.79 -13.48
C LYS A 189 9.85 5.00 -13.27
N THR A 190 9.96 3.68 -13.20
CA THR A 190 8.83 2.78 -12.96
C THR A 190 9.15 1.85 -11.81
N ALA A 191 8.18 1.60 -10.96
CA ALA A 191 8.28 0.59 -9.91
C ALA A 191 7.01 -0.25 -9.85
N ARG A 192 7.16 -1.48 -9.36
CA ARG A 192 6.09 -2.40 -9.04
C ARG A 192 6.33 -2.96 -7.66
N PHE A 193 5.29 -2.95 -6.85
CA PHE A 193 5.30 -3.67 -5.59
C PHE A 193 4.19 -4.71 -5.62
N LEU A 194 4.49 -5.90 -5.17
CA LEU A 194 3.50 -6.92 -4.86
C LEU A 194 3.57 -7.19 -3.36
N THR A 195 2.44 -7.10 -2.69
CA THR A 195 2.30 -7.51 -1.29
C THR A 195 1.28 -8.61 -1.20
N VAL A 196 1.65 -9.74 -0.60
CA VAL A 196 0.72 -10.77 -0.16
C VAL A 196 0.59 -10.61 1.35
N MET A 197 -0.57 -10.18 1.80
CA MET A 197 -0.85 -9.89 3.21
C MET A 197 -1.80 -10.93 3.77
N ASP A 198 -1.34 -11.68 4.74
CA ASP A 198 -2.13 -12.62 5.51
C ASP A 198 -2.57 -11.98 6.82
N THR A 199 -3.89 -11.88 7.05
CA THR A 199 -4.47 -11.30 8.26
C THR A 199 -5.29 -12.36 9.00
N HIS A 200 -4.99 -12.56 10.28
CA HIS A 200 -5.64 -13.60 11.08
C HIS A 200 -5.56 -13.31 12.58
N GLY A 201 -6.31 -14.07 13.37
CA GLY A 201 -6.10 -14.13 14.82
C GLY A 201 -5.01 -15.14 15.18
N ASN A 202 -4.70 -15.25 16.46
CA ASN A 202 -3.73 -16.22 16.99
C ASN A 202 -4.19 -17.69 16.92
N ASN A 203 -5.39 -17.94 16.41
CA ASN A 203 -6.01 -19.27 16.31
C ASN A 203 -5.55 -20.09 15.11
N ARG A 204 -4.72 -19.56 14.23
CA ARG A 204 -4.08 -20.29 13.13
C ARG A 204 -2.66 -19.80 12.87
N ALA A 205 -1.87 -20.63 12.22
CA ALA A 205 -0.53 -20.25 11.75
C ALA A 205 -0.58 -19.35 10.51
N ASP A 206 0.50 -18.60 10.27
CA ASP A 206 0.71 -17.84 9.05
C ASP A 206 0.56 -18.75 7.83
N MET A 207 -0.06 -18.26 6.77
CA MET A 207 -0.08 -18.97 5.51
C MET A 207 1.31 -18.96 4.87
N LYS A 208 1.70 -20.11 4.34
CA LYS A 208 2.95 -20.22 3.61
C LYS A 208 2.84 -19.48 2.29
N VAL A 209 3.73 -18.50 2.08
CA VAL A 209 3.91 -17.79 0.82
C VAL A 209 5.20 -18.26 0.18
N VAL A 210 5.15 -18.68 -1.08
CA VAL A 210 6.32 -19.20 -1.82
C VAL A 210 6.43 -18.49 -3.15
N ARG A 211 7.57 -17.84 -3.41
CA ARG A 211 7.86 -17.21 -4.69
C ARG A 211 8.74 -18.08 -5.57
N GLN A 212 8.41 -18.15 -6.85
CA GLN A 212 9.23 -18.75 -7.91
C GLN A 212 9.19 -17.83 -9.14
N GLY A 213 10.26 -17.07 -9.35
CA GLY A 213 10.33 -16.07 -10.42
C GLY A 213 9.23 -15.01 -10.29
N ASN A 214 8.35 -14.90 -11.29
CA ASN A 214 7.23 -13.96 -11.32
C ASN A 214 5.93 -14.52 -10.71
N THR A 215 5.98 -15.71 -10.11
CA THR A 215 4.83 -16.40 -9.54
C THR A 215 4.98 -16.50 -8.02
N VAL A 216 3.91 -16.18 -7.31
CA VAL A 216 3.78 -16.34 -5.86
C VAL A 216 2.61 -17.28 -5.58
N GLN A 217 2.81 -18.28 -4.77
CA GLN A 217 1.77 -19.20 -4.30
C GLN A 217 1.45 -18.92 -2.84
N VAL A 218 0.16 -18.88 -2.51
CA VAL A 218 -0.37 -18.83 -1.15
C VAL A 218 -1.60 -19.72 -1.04
N GLY A 219 -1.49 -20.80 -0.24
CA GLY A 219 -2.50 -21.87 -0.26
C GLY A 219 -2.72 -22.39 -1.68
N ASP A 220 -4.00 -22.48 -2.11
CA ASP A 220 -4.39 -22.92 -3.45
C ASP A 220 -4.40 -21.79 -4.49
N TRP A 221 -3.94 -20.59 -4.13
CA TRP A 221 -3.89 -19.45 -5.02
C TRP A 221 -2.52 -19.27 -5.66
N ILE A 222 -2.53 -19.01 -6.96
CA ILE A 222 -1.35 -18.66 -7.75
C ILE A 222 -1.49 -17.22 -8.22
N ILE A 223 -0.54 -16.39 -7.85
CA ILE A 223 -0.41 -14.99 -8.26
C ILE A 223 0.77 -14.89 -9.22
N THR A 224 0.54 -14.42 -10.43
CA THR A 224 1.61 -14.13 -11.40
C THR A 224 1.54 -12.67 -11.78
N CYS A 225 2.64 -11.93 -11.67
CA CYS A 225 2.66 -10.50 -11.99
C CYS A 225 3.99 -10.08 -12.62
N ASN A 226 3.95 -8.94 -13.34
CA ASN A 226 5.17 -8.30 -13.80
C ASN A 226 5.82 -7.54 -12.65
N LEU A 227 6.88 -8.09 -12.09
CA LEU A 227 7.75 -7.45 -11.09
C LEU A 227 9.07 -7.00 -11.71
N THR A 228 9.02 -6.38 -12.88
CA THR A 228 10.18 -5.77 -13.53
C THR A 228 9.90 -4.30 -13.82
N GLU A 229 10.94 -3.49 -13.95
CA GLU A 229 10.83 -2.10 -14.36
C GLU A 229 10.43 -1.97 -15.84
N LYS A 230 10.62 -3.04 -16.61
CA LYS A 230 10.33 -3.08 -18.04
C LYS A 230 8.95 -3.66 -18.33
N GLY A 231 8.38 -3.24 -19.44
CA GLY A 231 7.08 -3.72 -19.90
C GLY A 231 5.90 -3.08 -19.16
N LYS A 232 4.71 -3.53 -19.52
CA LYS A 232 3.46 -3.06 -18.90
C LYS A 232 3.16 -3.80 -17.63
N ALA A 233 2.46 -3.15 -16.72
CA ALA A 233 1.97 -3.80 -15.52
C ALA A 233 0.94 -4.88 -15.87
N ALA A 234 1.06 -6.02 -15.22
CA ALA A 234 0.14 -7.12 -15.37
C ALA A 234 0.10 -7.95 -14.08
N ILE A 235 -1.07 -8.41 -13.71
CA ILE A 235 -1.27 -9.36 -12.62
C ILE A 235 -2.36 -10.35 -12.98
N SER A 236 -2.14 -11.60 -12.64
CA SER A 236 -3.16 -12.65 -12.72
C SER A 236 -3.20 -13.41 -11.39
N VAL A 237 -4.39 -13.72 -10.94
CA VAL A 237 -4.67 -14.50 -9.75
C VAL A 237 -5.56 -15.66 -10.15
N THR A 238 -5.21 -16.88 -9.79
CA THR A 238 -5.95 -18.09 -10.17
C THR A 238 -6.00 -19.05 -8.98
N HIS A 239 -7.16 -19.63 -8.72
CA HIS A 239 -7.31 -20.74 -7.78
C HIS A 239 -7.06 -22.09 -8.47
N GLN A 240 -6.25 -22.95 -7.87
CA GLN A 240 -5.81 -24.21 -8.52
C GLN A 240 -6.94 -25.21 -8.70
N ALA A 241 -7.83 -25.34 -7.72
CA ALA A 241 -8.90 -26.35 -7.70
C ALA A 241 -10.25 -25.84 -8.23
N GLU A 242 -10.43 -24.54 -8.32
CA GLU A 242 -11.71 -23.92 -8.73
C GLU A 242 -11.54 -23.09 -10.00
N LYS A 243 -12.63 -22.93 -10.76
CA LYS A 243 -12.65 -22.07 -11.95
C LYS A 243 -12.76 -20.59 -11.56
N VAL A 244 -11.80 -20.12 -10.77
CA VAL A 244 -11.75 -18.75 -10.28
C VAL A 244 -10.47 -18.10 -10.75
N SER A 245 -10.58 -16.97 -11.41
CA SER A 245 -9.41 -16.22 -11.87
C SER A 245 -9.70 -14.74 -12.03
N LEU A 246 -8.67 -13.94 -11.85
CA LEU A 246 -8.63 -12.52 -12.19
C LEU A 246 -7.39 -12.28 -13.06
N LYS A 247 -7.55 -11.48 -14.12
CA LYS A 247 -6.42 -11.06 -14.95
C LYS A 247 -6.55 -9.59 -15.30
N TYR A 248 -5.51 -8.83 -14.99
CA TYR A 248 -5.32 -7.44 -15.41
C TYR A 248 -4.06 -7.32 -16.25
N ASP A 249 -4.13 -6.52 -17.32
CA ASP A 249 -3.01 -6.26 -18.24
C ASP A 249 -3.10 -4.82 -18.76
N ALA A 250 -2.20 -3.94 -18.30
CA ALA A 250 -2.12 -2.54 -18.72
C ALA A 250 -1.67 -2.37 -20.20
N GLY A 251 -1.15 -3.43 -20.83
CA GLY A 251 -0.81 -3.44 -22.26
C GLY A 251 -2.03 -3.53 -23.16
N LYS A 252 -3.18 -3.94 -22.64
CA LYS A 252 -4.44 -4.00 -23.36
C LYS A 252 -5.19 -2.68 -23.28
N LYS A 253 -6.07 -2.43 -24.25
CA LYS A 253 -6.91 -1.22 -24.27
C LYS A 253 -7.64 -1.09 -22.91
N GLU A 254 -7.49 0.07 -22.28
CA GLU A 254 -8.10 0.41 -20.99
C GLU A 254 -7.67 -0.50 -19.82
N GLY A 255 -6.51 -1.20 -19.92
CA GLY A 255 -6.07 -2.12 -18.88
C GLY A 255 -7.14 -3.18 -18.59
N ALA A 256 -7.53 -3.96 -19.61
CA ALA A 256 -8.63 -4.91 -19.52
C ALA A 256 -8.49 -5.83 -18.30
N THR A 257 -9.56 -5.93 -17.53
CA THR A 257 -9.67 -6.85 -16.41
C THR A 257 -10.68 -7.93 -16.76
N ILE A 258 -10.29 -9.19 -16.62
CA ILE A 258 -11.14 -10.35 -16.83
C ILE A 258 -11.23 -11.06 -15.50
N ILE A 259 -12.46 -11.31 -15.03
CA ILE A 259 -12.72 -12.03 -13.79
C ILE A 259 -13.65 -13.20 -14.12
N THR A 260 -13.26 -14.38 -13.64
CA THR A 260 -14.11 -15.58 -13.63
C THR A 260 -14.21 -16.02 -12.18
N ASP A 261 -15.43 -16.05 -11.66
CA ASP A 261 -15.72 -16.42 -10.28
C ASP A 261 -16.93 -17.36 -10.30
N GLN A 262 -16.70 -18.55 -10.86
CA GLN A 262 -17.72 -19.60 -10.94
C GLN A 262 -17.38 -20.71 -9.96
N VAL A 263 -18.17 -20.86 -8.94
CA VAL A 263 -18.11 -22.01 -8.03
C VAL A 263 -18.63 -23.24 -8.77
N GLN A 264 -17.81 -24.30 -8.86
CA GLN A 264 -18.31 -25.61 -9.32
C GLN A 264 -19.30 -26.16 -8.28
N GLY A 265 -20.55 -26.30 -8.68
CA GLY A 265 -21.53 -27.11 -7.98
C GLY A 265 -22.40 -26.40 -6.96
N LYS A 266 -23.32 -25.60 -7.42
CA LYS A 266 -24.68 -25.56 -6.90
C LYS A 266 -25.63 -25.60 -8.12
N GLN A 267 -26.04 -26.78 -8.51
CA GLN A 267 -27.31 -26.97 -9.18
C GLN A 267 -28.42 -27.01 -8.13
#